data_a0066ab29950dc39b59c2b82f5ec90eb
#
_entry.id   a0066ab29950dc39b59c2b82f5ec90eb
#
_cell.length_a   1.000
_cell.length_b   1.000
_cell.length_c   1.000
_cell.angle_alpha   90.00
_cell.angle_beta   90.00
_cell.angle_gamma   90.00
#
_symmetry.space_group_name_H-M   'P 1'
#
loop_
_entity.id
_entity.type
_entity.pdbx_description
1 polymer ?
#
loop_
_entity_poly.entity_id
_entity_poly.type
_entity_poly.pdbx_seq_one_letter_code
_entity_poly.pdbx_strand_id
1 'polypeptide(L)'
;MSKSAATLTHIARTAEVSPSTVSKVLNGRSGVSAATRERVEQALRSHGYSPPAERRRQPFIELVFERVDSSFAIEIIRGVQSAAVARGMSVVLSETGNRHTPGPEWLNQVVRRRPSGVVLVFSDLPAAAKERLALRGIPFVVLDPAGDPAPDVPSVGSANWSGGVQAARHLLELGHRSIGVIGGPQDMMCSRARVSGFRAALDEAGVPFRADALRWGNFLREDGLRLGRELLQLPDPPTAIFAGNDLMALGVLEAARMLGLTVPRDLSVVGYDDLEIARWSGPPLTTVRQPLAEMGEQAALLALDAQDGAVRAARVDLATSLVVRESTAPPSAR
;
A
#
# COMPACT_ATOMS: atom_id res chain seq x y z
N MET A 1 -22.86 0.97 -36.53
CA MET A 1 -23.29 -0.44 -36.51
C MET A 1 -23.15 -0.97 -35.11
N SER A 2 -24.27 -1.16 -34.42
CA SER A 2 -24.30 -1.68 -33.05
C SER A 2 -23.76 -3.12 -33.02
N LYS A 3 -22.64 -3.37 -32.36
CA LYS A 3 -22.18 -4.74 -32.09
C LYS A 3 -23.18 -5.40 -31.16
N SER A 4 -23.95 -6.35 -31.68
CA SER A 4 -24.82 -7.21 -30.89
C SER A 4 -24.01 -7.83 -29.74
N ALA A 5 -24.42 -7.60 -28.49
CA ALA A 5 -23.75 -8.16 -27.33
C ALA A 5 -23.74 -9.71 -27.43
N ALA A 6 -22.54 -10.30 -27.28
CA ALA A 6 -22.40 -11.76 -27.37
C ALA A 6 -23.24 -12.43 -26.26
N THR A 7 -24.08 -13.41 -26.62
CA THR A 7 -24.91 -14.16 -25.65
C THR A 7 -24.12 -15.31 -25.04
N LEU A 8 -24.53 -15.76 -23.84
CA LEU A 8 -23.92 -16.95 -23.20
C LEU A 8 -23.98 -18.19 -24.09
N THR A 9 -25.04 -18.33 -24.91
CA THR A 9 -25.19 -19.42 -25.87
C THR A 9 -24.16 -19.34 -26.99
N HIS A 10 -23.84 -18.13 -27.43
CA HIS A 10 -22.79 -17.93 -28.45
C HIS A 10 -21.41 -18.28 -27.91
N ILE A 11 -21.09 -17.82 -26.72
CA ILE A 11 -19.82 -18.14 -26.01
C ILE A 11 -19.70 -19.65 -25.77
N ALA A 12 -20.79 -20.31 -25.34
CA ALA A 12 -20.81 -21.74 -25.11
C ALA A 12 -20.46 -22.55 -26.37
N ARG A 13 -21.00 -22.13 -27.52
CA ARG A 13 -20.71 -22.76 -28.84
C ARG A 13 -19.24 -22.54 -29.23
N THR A 14 -18.70 -21.34 -29.08
CA THR A 14 -17.29 -21.04 -29.37
C THR A 14 -16.31 -21.82 -28.50
N ALA A 15 -16.65 -21.98 -27.21
CA ALA A 15 -15.81 -22.72 -26.26
C ALA A 15 -16.06 -24.25 -26.27
N GLU A 16 -16.96 -24.73 -27.09
CA GLU A 16 -17.37 -26.15 -27.22
C GLU A 16 -17.83 -26.74 -25.85
N VAL A 17 -18.64 -26.00 -25.12
CA VAL A 17 -19.17 -26.41 -23.82
C VAL A 17 -20.66 -26.06 -23.70
N SER A 18 -21.33 -26.58 -22.67
CA SER A 18 -22.71 -26.21 -22.38
C SER A 18 -22.82 -24.76 -21.84
N PRO A 19 -23.94 -24.06 -22.05
CA PRO A 19 -24.20 -22.75 -21.43
C PRO A 19 -24.09 -22.80 -19.89
N SER A 20 -24.43 -23.92 -19.27
CA SER A 20 -24.26 -24.14 -17.82
C SER A 20 -22.79 -24.18 -17.42
N THR A 21 -21.90 -24.72 -18.26
CA THR A 21 -20.45 -24.69 -18.02
C THR A 21 -19.91 -23.28 -18.12
N VAL A 22 -20.32 -22.49 -19.12
CA VAL A 22 -19.96 -21.06 -19.21
C VAL A 22 -20.42 -20.32 -17.94
N SER A 23 -21.67 -20.58 -17.50
CA SER A 23 -22.19 -19.99 -16.26
C SER A 23 -21.38 -20.41 -15.02
N LYS A 24 -20.93 -21.67 -14.91
CA LYS A 24 -20.07 -22.12 -13.82
C LYS A 24 -18.71 -21.39 -13.84
N VAL A 25 -18.09 -21.21 -14.99
CA VAL A 25 -16.83 -20.47 -15.14
C VAL A 25 -17.02 -19.00 -14.76
N LEU A 26 -18.07 -18.34 -15.27
CA LEU A 26 -18.38 -16.94 -14.94
C LEU A 26 -18.63 -16.73 -13.43
N ASN A 27 -19.21 -17.72 -12.76
CA ASN A 27 -19.54 -17.63 -11.35
C ASN A 27 -18.44 -18.25 -10.43
N GLY A 28 -17.28 -18.60 -10.96
CA GLY A 28 -16.16 -19.17 -10.16
C GLY A 28 -16.50 -20.52 -9.48
N ARG A 29 -17.54 -21.25 -9.93
CA ARG A 29 -17.97 -22.52 -9.32
C ARG A 29 -16.95 -23.63 -9.58
N SER A 30 -16.85 -24.56 -8.65
CA SER A 30 -16.06 -25.81 -8.79
C SER A 30 -16.67 -26.76 -9.85
N GLY A 31 -15.92 -27.80 -10.23
CA GLY A 31 -16.39 -28.82 -11.18
C GLY A 31 -16.20 -28.43 -12.66
N VAL A 32 -15.26 -27.53 -12.96
CA VAL A 32 -14.78 -27.23 -14.31
C VAL A 32 -13.26 -27.33 -14.31
N SER A 33 -12.70 -28.12 -15.25
CA SER A 33 -11.26 -28.30 -15.37
C SER A 33 -10.55 -26.98 -15.72
N ALA A 34 -9.27 -26.86 -15.38
CA ALA A 34 -8.47 -25.67 -15.70
C ALA A 34 -8.46 -25.38 -17.22
N ALA A 35 -8.25 -26.41 -18.04
CA ALA A 35 -8.27 -26.29 -19.50
C ALA A 35 -9.63 -25.83 -20.05
N THR A 36 -10.73 -26.33 -19.51
CA THR A 36 -12.08 -25.88 -19.91
C THR A 36 -12.35 -24.45 -19.48
N ARG A 37 -11.87 -24.07 -18.29
CA ARG A 37 -11.98 -22.70 -17.78
C ARG A 37 -11.25 -21.73 -18.71
N GLU A 38 -10.03 -22.06 -19.10
CA GLU A 38 -9.21 -21.24 -19.97
C GLU A 38 -9.85 -21.03 -21.35
N ARG A 39 -10.38 -22.10 -21.98
CA ARG A 39 -11.13 -22.01 -23.25
C ARG A 39 -12.33 -21.08 -23.15
N VAL A 40 -13.11 -21.21 -22.08
CA VAL A 40 -14.28 -20.34 -21.88
C VAL A 40 -13.86 -18.90 -21.66
N GLU A 41 -12.83 -18.63 -20.87
CA GLU A 41 -12.31 -17.28 -20.64
C GLU A 41 -11.73 -16.68 -21.93
N GLN A 42 -11.08 -17.46 -22.78
CA GLN A 42 -10.63 -17.03 -24.11
C GLN A 42 -11.81 -16.68 -25.04
N ALA A 43 -12.86 -17.50 -25.06
CA ALA A 43 -14.07 -17.21 -25.84
C ALA A 43 -14.78 -15.94 -25.36
N LEU A 44 -14.84 -15.71 -24.05
CA LEU A 44 -15.39 -14.47 -23.47
C LEU A 44 -14.61 -13.24 -23.94
N ARG A 45 -13.26 -13.32 -23.93
CA ARG A 45 -12.37 -12.25 -24.39
C ARG A 45 -12.56 -11.96 -25.88
N SER A 46 -12.48 -12.97 -26.72
CA SER A 46 -12.53 -12.83 -28.21
C SER A 46 -13.85 -12.22 -28.70
N HIS A 47 -14.92 -12.41 -27.95
CA HIS A 47 -16.24 -11.87 -28.29
C HIS A 47 -16.63 -10.60 -27.52
N GLY A 48 -15.72 -10.02 -26.72
CA GLY A 48 -15.98 -8.80 -25.97
C GLY A 48 -17.20 -8.92 -25.03
N TYR A 49 -17.39 -10.11 -24.41
CA TYR A 49 -18.54 -10.35 -23.55
C TYR A 49 -18.48 -9.49 -22.30
N SER A 50 -19.49 -8.66 -22.10
CA SER A 50 -19.76 -7.98 -20.84
C SER A 50 -20.95 -8.60 -20.17
N PRO A 51 -20.87 -8.97 -18.86
CA PRO A 51 -22.02 -9.52 -18.14
C PRO A 51 -23.17 -8.50 -18.08
N PRO A 52 -24.45 -8.94 -18.18
CA PRO A 52 -25.58 -8.03 -17.97
C PRO A 52 -25.49 -7.35 -16.61
N ALA A 53 -25.82 -6.05 -16.55
CA ALA A 53 -25.81 -5.23 -15.33
C ALA A 53 -26.69 -5.82 -14.20
N GLU A 54 -27.68 -6.63 -14.53
CA GLU A 54 -28.61 -7.27 -13.60
C GLU A 54 -28.03 -8.40 -12.73
N ARG A 55 -26.79 -8.89 -12.99
CA ARG A 55 -26.14 -9.80 -12.05
C ARG A 55 -25.62 -8.98 -10.88
N ARG A 56 -26.52 -8.69 -9.94
CA ARG A 56 -26.29 -7.85 -8.74
C ARG A 56 -24.98 -8.18 -8.07
N ARG A 57 -24.06 -7.19 -8.06
CA ARG A 57 -22.93 -7.16 -7.16
C ARG A 57 -23.45 -7.16 -5.73
N GLN A 58 -22.70 -7.75 -4.82
CA GLN A 58 -23.06 -7.69 -3.40
C GLN A 58 -22.66 -6.30 -2.85
N PRO A 59 -23.47 -5.72 -1.94
CA PRO A 59 -23.23 -4.37 -1.43
C PRO A 59 -22.07 -4.33 -0.42
N PHE A 60 -20.88 -4.72 -0.85
CA PHE A 60 -19.68 -4.60 -0.04
C PHE A 60 -18.44 -4.34 -0.90
N ILE A 61 -17.46 -3.70 -0.26
CA ILE A 61 -16.08 -3.54 -0.77
C ILE A 61 -15.22 -4.61 -0.12
N GLU A 62 -14.39 -5.29 -0.90
CA GLU A 62 -13.37 -6.19 -0.38
C GLU A 62 -12.05 -5.44 -0.23
N LEU A 63 -11.55 -5.32 1.01
CA LEU A 63 -10.29 -4.71 1.34
C LEU A 63 -9.27 -5.79 1.66
N VAL A 64 -8.18 -5.81 0.90
CA VAL A 64 -7.22 -6.92 0.86
C VAL A 64 -5.87 -6.47 1.38
N PHE A 65 -5.40 -7.13 2.42
CA PHE A 65 -4.07 -6.93 3.01
C PHE A 65 -3.21 -8.20 2.90
N GLU A 66 -1.89 -8.04 3.03
CA GLU A 66 -1.03 -9.16 3.37
C GLU A 66 -1.41 -9.71 4.75
N ARG A 67 -1.46 -8.80 5.77
CA ARG A 67 -1.84 -9.08 7.16
C ARG A 67 -2.51 -7.85 7.76
N VAL A 68 -3.47 -8.08 8.66
CA VAL A 68 -4.19 -7.02 9.40
C VAL A 68 -3.69 -7.01 10.85
N ASP A 69 -2.44 -6.60 11.05
CA ASP A 69 -1.78 -6.66 12.36
C ASP A 69 -1.09 -5.36 12.78
N SER A 70 -1.39 -4.25 12.09
CA SER A 70 -0.73 -2.96 12.34
C SER A 70 -1.72 -1.81 12.45
N SER A 71 -1.34 -0.76 13.18
CA SER A 71 -2.09 0.50 13.24
C SER A 71 -2.25 1.16 11.87
N PHE A 72 -1.31 0.94 10.95
CA PHE A 72 -1.44 1.36 9.56
C PHE A 72 -2.69 0.76 8.90
N ALA A 73 -2.91 -0.56 9.07
CA ALA A 73 -4.08 -1.22 8.52
C ALA A 73 -5.39 -0.65 9.12
N ILE A 74 -5.40 -0.34 10.42
CA ILE A 74 -6.57 0.23 11.10
C ILE A 74 -6.98 1.56 10.48
N GLU A 75 -6.03 2.46 10.20
CA GLU A 75 -6.33 3.77 9.59
C GLU A 75 -6.89 3.62 8.17
N ILE A 76 -6.32 2.73 7.36
CA ILE A 76 -6.85 2.42 6.02
C ILE A 76 -8.27 1.85 6.12
N ILE A 77 -8.52 0.90 7.04
CA ILE A 77 -9.85 0.31 7.25
C ILE A 77 -10.87 1.40 7.60
N ARG A 78 -10.52 2.35 8.47
CA ARG A 78 -11.39 3.49 8.84
C ARG A 78 -11.81 4.29 7.61
N GLY A 79 -10.86 4.62 6.73
CA GLY A 79 -11.13 5.38 5.51
C GLY A 79 -12.04 4.62 4.55
N VAL A 80 -11.72 3.35 4.26
CA VAL A 80 -12.53 2.50 3.39
C VAL A 80 -13.93 2.31 3.97
N GLN A 81 -14.05 2.13 5.28
CA GLN A 81 -15.34 1.98 5.96
C GLN A 81 -16.19 3.26 5.87
N SER A 82 -15.57 4.43 6.03
CA SER A 82 -16.27 5.72 5.88
C SER A 82 -16.94 5.83 4.50
N ALA A 83 -16.17 5.59 3.42
CA ALA A 83 -16.70 5.61 2.06
C ALA A 83 -17.77 4.53 1.81
N ALA A 84 -17.56 3.32 2.33
CA ALA A 84 -18.53 2.22 2.16
C ALA A 84 -19.86 2.52 2.84
N VAL A 85 -19.84 2.97 4.10
CA VAL A 85 -21.05 3.31 4.87
C VAL A 85 -21.84 4.44 4.20
N ALA A 86 -21.16 5.48 3.69
CA ALA A 86 -21.79 6.58 2.94
C ALA A 86 -22.55 6.10 1.69
N ARG A 87 -22.20 4.93 1.16
CA ARG A 87 -22.85 4.28 0.01
C ARG A 87 -23.78 3.10 0.41
N GLY A 88 -24.06 2.92 1.70
CA GLY A 88 -24.90 1.82 2.21
C GLY A 88 -24.27 0.44 2.02
N MET A 89 -22.93 0.35 2.03
CA MET A 89 -22.16 -0.87 1.81
C MET A 89 -21.41 -1.29 3.06
N SER A 90 -21.01 -2.56 3.12
CA SER A 90 -20.12 -3.12 4.14
C SER A 90 -18.69 -3.25 3.63
N VAL A 91 -17.74 -3.46 4.54
CA VAL A 91 -16.35 -3.81 4.21
C VAL A 91 -16.09 -5.25 4.62
N VAL A 92 -15.52 -6.03 3.71
CA VAL A 92 -15.04 -7.39 3.97
C VAL A 92 -13.51 -7.34 3.93
N LEU A 93 -12.87 -7.78 5.01
CA LEU A 93 -11.42 -7.87 5.11
C LEU A 93 -10.96 -9.25 4.63
N SER A 94 -9.90 -9.25 3.82
CA SER A 94 -9.23 -10.46 3.35
C SER A 94 -7.73 -10.36 3.61
N GLU A 95 -7.16 -11.39 4.23
CA GLU A 95 -5.71 -11.54 4.35
C GLU A 95 -5.22 -12.57 3.32
N THR A 96 -4.10 -12.25 2.67
CA THR A 96 -3.53 -13.12 1.63
C THR A 96 -2.27 -13.83 2.08
N GLY A 97 -1.63 -13.37 3.16
CA GLY A 97 -0.35 -13.89 3.65
C GLY A 97 0.81 -13.68 2.66
N ASN A 98 0.59 -12.91 1.59
CA ASN A 98 1.59 -12.60 0.58
C ASN A 98 1.54 -11.11 0.25
N ARG A 99 2.69 -10.43 0.35
CA ARG A 99 2.82 -8.98 0.16
C ARG A 99 2.56 -8.54 -1.27
N HIS A 100 3.03 -9.28 -2.26
CA HIS A 100 3.11 -8.76 -3.63
C HIS A 100 1.93 -9.17 -4.51
N THR A 101 1.36 -10.34 -4.28
CA THR A 101 0.32 -10.86 -5.17
C THR A 101 -0.60 -11.80 -4.41
N PRO A 102 -1.91 -11.49 -4.35
CA PRO A 102 -2.88 -12.42 -3.81
C PRO A 102 -2.90 -13.73 -4.57
N GLY A 103 -2.96 -14.84 -3.85
CA GLY A 103 -2.94 -16.17 -4.45
C GLY A 103 -4.19 -16.48 -5.30
N PRO A 104 -4.14 -17.53 -6.15
CA PRO A 104 -5.23 -17.89 -7.07
C PRO A 104 -6.52 -18.27 -6.32
N GLU A 105 -6.41 -18.75 -5.10
CA GLU A 105 -7.58 -19.10 -4.27
C GLU A 105 -8.37 -17.86 -3.87
N TRP A 106 -7.69 -16.79 -3.43
CA TRP A 106 -8.33 -15.51 -3.16
C TRP A 106 -9.10 -15.02 -4.39
N LEU A 107 -8.49 -15.04 -5.59
CA LEU A 107 -9.14 -14.61 -6.81
C LEU A 107 -10.42 -15.41 -7.12
N ASN A 108 -10.40 -16.74 -6.89
CA ASN A 108 -11.59 -17.57 -7.04
C ASN A 108 -12.69 -17.17 -6.04
N GLN A 109 -12.33 -16.83 -4.81
CA GLN A 109 -13.27 -16.39 -3.78
C GLN A 109 -13.87 -15.01 -4.13
N VAL A 110 -13.06 -14.03 -4.55
CA VAL A 110 -13.53 -12.70 -4.97
C VAL A 110 -14.53 -12.82 -6.13
N VAL A 111 -14.19 -13.62 -7.14
CA VAL A 111 -15.06 -13.87 -8.28
C VAL A 111 -16.42 -14.49 -7.86
N ARG A 112 -16.41 -15.34 -6.83
CA ARG A 112 -17.63 -15.96 -6.28
C ARG A 112 -18.46 -14.96 -5.46
N ARG A 113 -17.80 -14.18 -4.58
CA ARG A 113 -18.45 -13.19 -3.69
C ARG A 113 -19.01 -12.00 -4.46
N ARG A 114 -18.36 -11.60 -5.58
CA ARG A 114 -18.77 -10.47 -6.41
C ARG A 114 -18.90 -9.15 -5.66
N PRO A 115 -17.82 -8.66 -5.04
CA PRO A 115 -17.85 -7.36 -4.39
C PRO A 115 -18.20 -6.25 -5.38
N SER A 116 -18.69 -5.15 -4.85
CA SER A 116 -18.87 -3.90 -5.60
C SER A 116 -17.54 -3.28 -6.02
N GLY A 117 -16.50 -3.49 -5.26
CA GLY A 117 -15.12 -3.05 -5.56
C GLY A 117 -14.11 -3.81 -4.73
N VAL A 118 -12.85 -3.78 -5.15
CA VAL A 118 -11.71 -4.37 -4.44
C VAL A 118 -10.66 -3.29 -4.23
N VAL A 119 -10.17 -3.15 -3.01
CA VAL A 119 -8.99 -2.33 -2.68
C VAL A 119 -7.86 -3.26 -2.27
N LEU A 120 -6.75 -3.22 -3.01
CA LEU A 120 -5.56 -4.04 -2.78
C LEU A 120 -4.48 -3.17 -2.13
N VAL A 121 -4.06 -3.50 -0.91
CA VAL A 121 -3.02 -2.76 -0.20
C VAL A 121 -1.65 -3.41 -0.45
N PHE A 122 -0.67 -2.62 -0.91
CA PHE A 122 0.71 -3.02 -1.26
C PHE A 122 0.83 -4.11 -2.33
N SER A 123 -0.28 -4.54 -2.92
CA SER A 123 -0.29 -5.65 -3.87
C SER A 123 -0.50 -5.14 -5.29
N ASP A 124 -0.10 -5.92 -6.27
CA ASP A 124 -0.55 -5.81 -7.66
C ASP A 124 -1.12 -7.14 -8.10
N LEU A 125 -1.80 -7.14 -9.23
CA LEU A 125 -2.39 -8.35 -9.81
C LEU A 125 -1.68 -8.73 -11.11
N PRO A 126 -1.40 -10.02 -11.33
CA PRO A 126 -0.98 -10.50 -12.63
C PRO A 126 -2.02 -10.16 -13.72
N ALA A 127 -1.58 -9.98 -14.95
CA ALA A 127 -2.45 -9.63 -16.08
C ALA A 127 -3.68 -10.56 -16.18
N ALA A 128 -3.49 -11.87 -16.03
CA ALA A 128 -4.58 -12.83 -16.05
C ALA A 128 -5.62 -12.62 -14.93
N ALA A 129 -5.19 -12.16 -13.76
CA ALA A 129 -6.11 -11.85 -12.65
C ALA A 129 -6.88 -10.54 -12.93
N LYS A 130 -6.20 -9.50 -13.44
CA LYS A 130 -6.83 -8.24 -13.89
C LYS A 130 -7.92 -8.52 -14.93
N GLU A 131 -7.61 -9.30 -15.96
CA GLU A 131 -8.57 -9.71 -16.97
C GLU A 131 -9.77 -10.48 -16.39
N ARG A 132 -9.51 -11.40 -15.46
CA ARG A 132 -10.59 -12.18 -14.83
C ARG A 132 -11.55 -11.29 -14.02
N LEU A 133 -11.06 -10.27 -13.33
CA LEU A 133 -11.89 -9.29 -12.63
C LEU A 133 -12.67 -8.44 -13.64
N ALA A 134 -12.00 -7.92 -14.68
CA ALA A 134 -12.62 -7.13 -15.74
C ALA A 134 -13.76 -7.87 -16.45
N LEU A 135 -13.56 -9.14 -16.86
CA LEU A 135 -14.60 -9.99 -17.46
C LEU A 135 -15.85 -10.17 -16.58
N ARG A 136 -15.73 -9.91 -15.31
CA ARG A 136 -16.83 -10.02 -14.32
C ARG A 136 -17.34 -8.68 -13.86
N GLY A 137 -16.79 -7.61 -14.40
CA GLY A 137 -17.12 -6.26 -14.04
C GLY A 137 -16.80 -5.93 -12.59
N ILE A 138 -15.78 -6.56 -11.99
CA ILE A 138 -15.33 -6.28 -10.62
C ILE A 138 -14.20 -5.27 -10.71
N PRO A 139 -14.42 -3.99 -10.32
CA PRO A 139 -13.36 -2.99 -10.33
C PRO A 139 -12.40 -3.21 -9.17
N PHE A 140 -11.13 -2.82 -9.37
CA PHE A 140 -10.14 -2.83 -8.31
C PHE A 140 -9.27 -1.57 -8.35
N VAL A 141 -8.73 -1.20 -7.20
CA VAL A 141 -7.78 -0.10 -7.01
C VAL A 141 -6.62 -0.62 -6.19
N VAL A 142 -5.41 -0.19 -6.51
CA VAL A 142 -4.21 -0.48 -5.71
C VAL A 142 -3.94 0.70 -4.77
N LEU A 143 -3.85 0.43 -3.47
CA LEU A 143 -3.50 1.40 -2.45
C LEU A 143 -2.04 1.21 -2.04
N ASP A 144 -1.26 2.30 -2.06
CA ASP A 144 0.18 2.34 -1.78
C ASP A 144 0.96 1.23 -2.51
N PRO A 145 1.00 1.28 -3.85
CA PRO A 145 1.52 0.18 -4.67
C PRO A 145 2.97 -0.15 -4.34
N ALA A 146 3.30 -1.43 -4.28
CA ALA A 146 4.65 -1.91 -4.00
C ALA A 146 5.64 -1.51 -5.12
N GLY A 147 5.18 -1.51 -6.38
CA GLY A 147 5.92 -1.09 -7.56
C GLY A 147 5.24 0.05 -8.31
N ASP A 148 5.70 0.38 -9.50
CA ASP A 148 5.04 1.35 -10.38
C ASP A 148 3.85 0.67 -11.07
N PRO A 149 2.60 1.08 -10.77
CA PRO A 149 1.42 0.45 -11.37
C PRO A 149 1.40 0.66 -12.88
N ALA A 150 0.89 -0.30 -13.63
CA ALA A 150 0.65 -0.10 -15.06
C ALA A 150 -0.28 1.11 -15.28
N PRO A 151 -0.13 1.85 -16.41
CA PRO A 151 -0.86 3.10 -16.63
C PRO A 151 -2.40 2.97 -16.62
N ASP A 152 -2.92 1.76 -16.82
CA ASP A 152 -4.34 1.42 -16.81
C ASP A 152 -4.86 0.96 -15.45
N VAL A 153 -3.99 0.92 -14.42
CA VAL A 153 -4.35 0.48 -13.06
C VAL A 153 -4.61 1.69 -12.18
N PRO A 154 -5.86 1.89 -11.71
CA PRO A 154 -6.16 2.93 -10.74
C PRO A 154 -5.38 2.71 -9.44
N SER A 155 -4.76 3.76 -8.93
CA SER A 155 -3.97 3.67 -7.70
C SER A 155 -4.07 4.92 -6.85
N VAL A 156 -3.95 4.71 -5.53
CA VAL A 156 -3.86 5.78 -4.53
C VAL A 156 -2.59 5.56 -3.73
N GLY A 157 -1.79 6.59 -3.59
CA GLY A 157 -0.57 6.60 -2.79
C GLY A 157 -0.42 7.87 -1.99
N SER A 158 0.74 8.04 -1.36
CA SER A 158 1.14 9.30 -0.74
C SER A 158 2.40 9.84 -1.39
N ALA A 159 2.64 11.14 -1.22
CA ALA A 159 3.82 11.84 -1.72
C ALA A 159 5.09 11.42 -0.95
N ASN A 160 5.44 10.11 -1.04
CA ASN A 160 6.52 9.48 -0.29
C ASN A 160 7.87 10.17 -0.47
N TRP A 161 8.20 10.60 -1.69
CA TRP A 161 9.44 11.33 -1.97
C TRP A 161 9.47 12.67 -1.25
N SER A 162 8.37 13.45 -1.34
CA SER A 162 8.25 14.74 -0.64
C SER A 162 8.30 14.58 0.88
N GLY A 163 7.73 13.48 1.41
CA GLY A 163 7.83 13.16 2.83
C GLY A 163 9.28 12.91 3.28
N GLY A 164 10.06 12.20 2.47
CA GLY A 164 11.49 12.01 2.71
C GLY A 164 12.26 13.34 2.71
N VAL A 165 11.94 14.25 1.78
CA VAL A 165 12.50 15.61 1.75
C VAL A 165 12.18 16.39 3.03
N GLN A 166 10.92 16.34 3.49
CA GLN A 166 10.48 17.03 4.71
C GLN A 166 11.23 16.53 5.96
N ALA A 167 11.40 15.21 6.10
CA ALA A 167 12.15 14.62 7.20
C ALA A 167 13.62 15.09 7.21
N ALA A 168 14.27 15.09 6.04
CA ALA A 168 15.66 15.53 5.90
C ALA A 168 15.82 17.02 6.21
N ARG A 169 15.00 17.88 5.62
CA ARG A 169 15.05 19.33 5.84
C ARG A 169 14.90 19.68 7.32
N HIS A 170 13.97 19.05 8.02
CA HIS A 170 13.80 19.26 9.45
C HIS A 170 15.08 18.96 10.26
N LEU A 171 15.74 17.84 9.99
CA LEU A 171 16.99 17.49 10.67
C LEU A 171 18.13 18.42 10.29
N LEU A 172 18.19 18.86 9.04
CA LEU A 172 19.19 19.82 8.55
C LEU A 172 19.00 21.22 9.17
N GLU A 173 17.77 21.68 9.33
CA GLU A 173 17.39 22.94 9.98
C GLU A 173 17.78 22.94 11.47
N LEU A 174 17.68 21.79 12.14
CA LEU A 174 18.17 21.60 13.51
C LEU A 174 19.71 21.56 13.60
N GLY A 175 20.42 21.48 12.49
CA GLY A 175 21.88 21.47 12.43
C GLY A 175 22.53 20.10 12.33
N HIS A 176 21.75 19.01 12.20
CA HIS A 176 22.33 17.68 12.01
C HIS A 176 23.03 17.56 10.65
N ARG A 177 24.21 16.90 10.66
CA ARG A 177 25.02 16.63 9.47
C ARG A 177 25.41 15.15 9.35
N SER A 178 25.50 14.43 10.48
CA SER A 178 25.70 12.98 10.54
C SER A 178 24.37 12.31 10.84
N ILE A 179 23.71 11.78 9.79
CA ILE A 179 22.35 11.26 9.89
C ILE A 179 22.32 9.83 9.38
N GLY A 180 21.76 8.92 10.19
CA GLY A 180 21.47 7.55 9.79
C GLY A 180 20.07 7.44 9.17
N VAL A 181 19.89 6.45 8.29
CA VAL A 181 18.60 6.17 7.64
C VAL A 181 18.27 4.69 7.74
N ILE A 182 17.06 4.38 8.19
CA ILE A 182 16.51 3.02 8.17
C ILE A 182 15.32 3.02 7.21
N GLY A 183 15.53 2.57 5.97
CA GLY A 183 14.46 2.38 5.00
C GLY A 183 13.59 1.15 5.32
N GLY A 184 12.40 1.10 4.75
CA GLY A 184 11.56 -0.10 4.74
C GLY A 184 12.05 -1.14 3.73
N PRO A 185 11.22 -2.14 3.32
CA PRO A 185 11.62 -3.13 2.33
C PRO A 185 12.13 -2.48 1.04
N GLN A 186 13.29 -2.91 0.60
CA GLN A 186 13.98 -2.30 -0.55
C GLN A 186 13.25 -2.53 -1.88
N ASP A 187 12.46 -3.57 -1.97
CA ASP A 187 11.62 -3.90 -3.12
C ASP A 187 10.33 -3.04 -3.21
N MET A 188 9.96 -2.34 -2.12
CA MET A 188 8.80 -1.45 -2.13
C MET A 188 9.13 -0.05 -2.64
N MET A 189 8.28 0.48 -3.55
CA MET A 189 8.44 1.81 -4.13
C MET A 189 8.40 2.91 -3.08
N CYS A 190 7.46 2.85 -2.12
CA CYS A 190 7.34 3.84 -1.05
C CYS A 190 8.64 3.94 -0.23
N SER A 191 9.27 2.80 0.10
CA SER A 191 10.55 2.77 0.84
C SER A 191 11.66 3.48 0.08
N ARG A 192 11.84 3.13 -1.20
CA ARG A 192 12.85 3.77 -2.06
C ARG A 192 12.59 5.25 -2.26
N ALA A 193 11.32 5.64 -2.43
CA ALA A 193 10.94 7.04 -2.62
C ALA A 193 11.25 7.89 -1.37
N ARG A 194 10.95 7.39 -0.16
CA ARG A 194 11.28 8.07 1.10
C ARG A 194 12.79 8.29 1.23
N VAL A 195 13.60 7.25 1.01
CA VAL A 195 15.07 7.34 1.07
C VAL A 195 15.64 8.24 -0.04
N SER A 196 15.09 8.17 -1.25
CA SER A 196 15.51 9.03 -2.38
C SER A 196 15.22 10.50 -2.12
N GLY A 197 14.03 10.83 -1.60
CA GLY A 197 13.66 12.19 -1.22
C GLY A 197 14.53 12.73 -0.09
N PHE A 198 14.81 11.88 0.92
CA PHE A 198 15.71 12.23 2.01
C PHE A 198 17.12 12.56 1.50
N ARG A 199 17.67 11.71 0.64
CA ARG A 199 18.97 11.92 0.01
C ARG A 199 19.01 13.20 -0.83
N ALA A 200 17.98 13.45 -1.64
CA ALA A 200 17.92 14.65 -2.47
C ALA A 200 18.00 15.94 -1.65
N ALA A 201 17.35 15.99 -0.48
CA ALA A 201 17.43 17.15 0.41
C ALA A 201 18.82 17.32 1.06
N LEU A 202 19.52 16.23 1.37
CA LEU A 202 20.92 16.29 1.83
C LEU A 202 21.82 16.82 0.72
N ASP A 203 21.67 16.30 -0.51
CA ASP A 203 22.47 16.72 -1.67
C ASP A 203 22.25 18.21 -1.96
N GLU A 204 21.01 18.71 -1.89
CA GLU A 204 20.66 20.14 -2.03
C GLU A 204 21.34 21.01 -0.97
N ALA A 205 21.46 20.51 0.27
CA ALA A 205 22.11 21.21 1.38
C ALA A 205 23.65 21.05 1.40
N GLY A 206 24.24 20.34 0.44
CA GLY A 206 25.68 20.05 0.40
C GLY A 206 26.15 19.12 1.52
N VAL A 207 25.27 18.33 2.12
CA VAL A 207 25.56 17.36 3.17
C VAL A 207 25.71 15.96 2.56
N PRO A 208 26.87 15.30 2.68
CA PRO A 208 27.07 13.98 2.09
C PRO A 208 26.09 12.94 2.67
N PHE A 209 25.45 12.18 1.79
CA PHE A 209 24.66 11.02 2.20
C PHE A 209 25.59 9.89 2.65
N ARG A 210 25.42 9.44 3.88
CA ARG A 210 26.24 8.38 4.49
C ARG A 210 25.72 7.00 4.07
N ALA A 211 26.30 6.42 3.03
CA ALA A 211 25.94 5.06 2.57
C ALA A 211 26.23 3.98 3.63
N ASP A 212 27.25 4.19 4.47
CA ASP A 212 27.60 3.33 5.61
C ASP A 212 26.57 3.40 6.76
N ALA A 213 25.77 4.46 6.80
CA ALA A 213 24.69 4.67 7.77
C ALA A 213 23.28 4.44 7.18
N LEU A 214 23.15 3.79 6.02
CA LEU A 214 21.89 3.32 5.47
C LEU A 214 21.66 1.85 5.82
N ARG A 215 20.44 1.55 6.31
CA ARG A 215 19.96 0.19 6.56
C ARG A 215 18.60 0.00 5.93
N TRP A 216 18.21 -1.24 5.66
CA TRP A 216 16.91 -1.62 5.14
C TRP A 216 16.25 -2.64 6.07
N GLY A 217 15.02 -2.38 6.48
CA GLY A 217 14.18 -3.23 7.32
C GLY A 217 12.88 -3.62 6.61
N ASN A 218 11.93 -4.17 7.38
CA ASN A 218 10.64 -4.66 6.89
C ASN A 218 9.45 -3.93 7.52
N PHE A 219 9.65 -2.67 7.92
CA PHE A 219 8.65 -1.86 8.64
C PHE A 219 8.29 -2.41 10.04
N LEU A 220 9.07 -3.33 10.58
CA LEU A 220 8.85 -3.94 11.89
C LEU A 220 9.63 -3.20 12.98
N ARG A 221 9.05 -3.17 14.20
CA ARG A 221 9.72 -2.58 15.37
C ARG A 221 11.05 -3.29 15.69
N GLU A 222 11.08 -4.59 15.54
CA GLU A 222 12.27 -5.43 15.78
C GLU A 222 13.42 -5.08 14.84
N ASP A 223 13.11 -4.75 13.57
CA ASP A 223 14.12 -4.24 12.63
C ASP A 223 14.64 -2.88 13.07
N GLY A 224 13.75 -1.97 13.51
CA GLY A 224 14.16 -0.69 14.06
C GLY A 224 15.11 -0.82 15.26
N LEU A 225 14.82 -1.75 16.17
CA LEU A 225 15.68 -2.05 17.32
C LEU A 225 17.06 -2.58 16.89
N ARG A 226 17.07 -3.59 16.04
CA ARG A 226 18.32 -4.22 15.57
C ARG A 226 19.17 -3.26 14.76
N LEU A 227 18.58 -2.64 13.74
CA LEU A 227 19.28 -1.74 12.81
C LEU A 227 19.68 -0.42 13.49
N GLY A 228 18.85 0.09 14.41
CA GLY A 228 19.17 1.23 15.25
C GLY A 228 20.40 0.98 16.11
N ARG A 229 20.52 -0.19 16.74
CA ARG A 229 21.71 -0.57 17.50
C ARG A 229 22.95 -0.64 16.61
N GLU A 230 22.84 -1.23 15.42
CA GLU A 230 23.95 -1.27 14.46
C GLU A 230 24.45 0.14 14.11
N LEU A 231 23.53 1.07 13.83
CA LEU A 231 23.87 2.46 13.50
C LEU A 231 24.51 3.20 14.67
N LEU A 232 23.99 3.01 15.90
CA LEU A 232 24.47 3.68 17.10
C LEU A 232 25.81 3.12 17.62
N GLN A 233 26.22 1.95 17.12
CA GLN A 233 27.50 1.30 17.44
C GLN A 233 28.57 1.49 16.34
N LEU A 234 28.29 2.30 15.32
CA LEU A 234 29.32 2.67 14.34
C LEU A 234 30.47 3.42 15.01
N PRO A 235 31.69 3.38 14.47
CA PRO A 235 32.82 4.17 15.00
C PRO A 235 32.54 5.68 15.06
N ASP A 236 31.77 6.18 14.09
CA ASP A 236 31.22 7.54 14.08
C ASP A 236 29.67 7.44 14.01
N PRO A 237 28.99 7.34 15.16
CA PRO A 237 27.55 7.14 15.17
C PRO A 237 26.81 8.42 14.74
N PRO A 238 25.65 8.28 14.08
CA PRO A 238 24.84 9.42 13.67
C PRO A 238 24.29 10.17 14.89
N THR A 239 24.08 11.49 14.73
CA THR A 239 23.42 12.34 15.73
C THR A 239 21.89 12.36 15.57
N ALA A 240 21.39 11.87 14.43
CA ALA A 240 19.97 11.70 14.18
C ALA A 240 19.72 10.45 13.33
N ILE A 241 18.54 9.84 13.46
CA ILE A 241 18.12 8.72 12.64
C ILE A 241 16.73 9.04 12.06
N PHE A 242 16.60 8.93 10.73
CA PHE A 242 15.34 8.86 10.03
C PHE A 242 14.93 7.40 9.83
N ALA A 243 13.82 6.99 10.41
CA ALA A 243 13.22 5.68 10.24
C ALA A 243 12.05 5.77 9.26
N GLY A 244 12.02 4.85 8.30
CA GLY A 244 11.05 4.83 7.19
C GLY A 244 9.60 4.56 7.60
N ASN A 245 9.33 4.22 8.89
CA ASN A 245 8.02 4.24 9.50
C ASN A 245 8.11 4.40 11.04
N ASP A 246 6.97 4.65 11.67
CA ASP A 246 6.89 4.88 13.13
C ASP A 246 7.24 3.63 13.94
N LEU A 247 6.89 2.43 13.48
CA LEU A 247 7.22 1.21 14.19
C LEU A 247 8.75 1.01 14.27
N MET A 248 9.46 1.21 13.17
CA MET A 248 10.94 1.17 13.20
C MET A 248 11.50 2.31 14.05
N ALA A 249 10.91 3.51 14.01
CA ALA A 249 11.33 4.61 14.89
C ALA A 249 11.20 4.25 16.38
N LEU A 250 10.12 3.59 16.79
CA LEU A 250 9.97 3.07 18.16
C LEU A 250 11.05 2.04 18.51
N GLY A 251 11.44 1.20 17.54
CA GLY A 251 12.58 0.30 17.71
C GLY A 251 13.90 1.05 17.93
N VAL A 252 14.12 2.16 17.21
CA VAL A 252 15.29 3.03 17.42
C VAL A 252 15.28 3.69 18.78
N LEU A 253 14.12 4.19 19.27
CA LEU A 253 13.98 4.72 20.62
C LEU A 253 14.40 3.70 21.67
N GLU A 254 13.96 2.44 21.51
CA GLU A 254 14.35 1.37 22.43
C GLU A 254 15.85 1.03 22.31
N ALA A 255 16.43 1.04 21.10
CA ALA A 255 17.87 0.85 20.91
C ALA A 255 18.68 1.93 21.64
N ALA A 256 18.27 3.20 21.52
CA ALA A 256 18.88 4.32 22.21
C ALA A 256 18.82 4.13 23.75
N ARG A 257 17.64 3.80 24.28
CA ARG A 257 17.43 3.53 25.71
C ARG A 257 18.33 2.41 26.23
N MET A 258 18.47 1.31 25.48
CA MET A 258 19.33 0.17 25.86
C MET A 258 20.82 0.52 25.87
N LEU A 259 21.22 1.53 25.08
CA LEU A 259 22.59 2.04 25.02
C LEU A 259 22.83 3.23 25.98
N GLY A 260 21.85 3.58 26.80
CA GLY A 260 21.94 4.69 27.76
C GLY A 260 21.87 6.08 27.10
N LEU A 261 21.44 6.17 25.85
CA LEU A 261 21.26 7.43 25.13
C LEU A 261 19.87 8.02 25.40
N THR A 262 19.81 9.32 25.56
CA THR A 262 18.56 10.07 25.79
C THR A 262 18.11 10.70 24.46
N VAL A 263 16.88 10.42 24.04
CA VAL A 263 16.23 11.11 22.93
C VAL A 263 15.37 12.24 23.50
N PRO A 264 15.49 13.48 23.00
CA PRO A 264 16.26 13.92 21.82
C PRO A 264 17.70 14.40 22.12
N ARG A 265 18.14 14.45 23.40
CA ARG A 265 19.40 15.09 23.80
C ARG A 265 20.65 14.52 23.11
N ASP A 266 20.77 13.18 23.10
CA ASP A 266 21.96 12.48 22.58
C ASP A 266 21.72 11.96 21.15
N LEU A 267 20.45 11.81 20.76
CA LEU A 267 20.00 11.31 19.46
C LEU A 267 18.65 11.91 19.09
N SER A 268 18.52 12.49 17.90
CA SER A 268 17.24 12.85 17.32
C SER A 268 16.66 11.68 16.51
N VAL A 269 15.33 11.46 16.59
CA VAL A 269 14.64 10.40 15.84
C VAL A 269 13.43 10.98 15.12
N VAL A 270 13.33 10.70 13.81
CA VAL A 270 12.17 11.03 12.97
C VAL A 270 11.57 9.75 12.43
N GLY A 271 10.25 9.61 12.56
CA GLY A 271 9.46 8.51 12.01
C GLY A 271 8.73 8.87 10.72
N TYR A 272 7.81 8.00 10.33
CA TYR A 272 6.94 8.17 9.16
C TYR A 272 5.62 7.43 9.44
N ASP A 273 4.49 7.95 9.01
CA ASP A 273 3.09 7.52 9.05
C ASP A 273 2.21 8.38 9.96
N ASP A 274 2.70 8.90 11.08
CA ASP A 274 1.95 9.57 12.16
C ASP A 274 0.86 8.67 12.77
N LEU A 275 1.21 7.42 13.05
CA LEU A 275 0.34 6.49 13.74
C LEU A 275 0.06 6.97 15.18
N GLU A 276 -1.06 6.54 15.75
CA GLU A 276 -1.48 6.93 17.11
C GLU A 276 -0.38 6.66 18.16
N ILE A 277 0.36 5.57 18.00
CA ILE A 277 1.47 5.21 18.87
C ILE A 277 2.61 6.26 18.88
N ALA A 278 2.79 7.03 17.80
CA ALA A 278 3.79 8.10 17.73
C ALA A 278 3.53 9.23 18.75
N ARG A 279 2.27 9.44 19.12
CA ARG A 279 1.88 10.45 20.11
C ARG A 279 2.14 9.98 21.54
N TRP A 280 2.08 8.68 21.79
CA TRP A 280 2.20 8.05 23.10
C TRP A 280 3.58 7.48 23.39
N SER A 281 4.50 7.55 22.42
CA SER A 281 5.89 7.16 22.67
C SER A 281 6.57 8.09 23.67
N GLY A 282 7.62 7.63 24.29
CA GLY A 282 8.44 8.42 25.20
C GLY A 282 9.87 8.58 24.66
N PRO A 283 10.23 9.76 24.14
CA PRO A 283 9.42 10.98 23.95
C PRO A 283 8.38 10.82 22.79
N PRO A 284 7.34 11.71 22.74
CA PRO A 284 6.45 11.80 21.58
C PRO A 284 7.22 12.00 20.27
N LEU A 285 6.91 11.17 19.27
CA LEU A 285 7.70 11.03 18.06
C LEU A 285 7.39 12.10 17.03
N THR A 286 8.39 12.84 16.60
CA THR A 286 8.39 13.65 15.37
C THR A 286 8.32 12.70 14.17
N THR A 287 7.35 12.92 13.27
CA THR A 287 7.08 11.97 12.18
C THR A 287 6.48 12.67 10.97
N VAL A 288 6.63 12.07 9.80
CA VAL A 288 5.94 12.51 8.58
C VAL A 288 4.57 11.85 8.52
N ARG A 289 3.50 12.67 8.57
CA ARG A 289 2.13 12.18 8.47
C ARG A 289 1.78 11.78 7.05
N GLN A 290 1.26 10.57 6.90
CA GLN A 290 0.49 10.14 5.74
C GLN A 290 -1.00 10.31 6.04
N PRO A 291 -1.83 10.78 5.10
CA PRO A 291 -3.28 10.86 5.27
C PRO A 291 -3.93 9.49 5.03
N LEU A 292 -3.61 8.49 5.88
CA LEU A 292 -3.93 7.06 5.66
C LEU A 292 -5.44 6.82 5.53
N ALA A 293 -6.26 7.44 6.39
CA ALA A 293 -7.70 7.31 6.30
C ALA A 293 -8.24 7.90 4.98
N GLU A 294 -7.74 9.07 4.57
CA GLU A 294 -8.10 9.70 3.30
C GLU A 294 -7.65 8.84 2.10
N MET A 295 -6.48 8.20 2.19
CA MET A 295 -6.02 7.24 1.16
C MET A 295 -7.00 6.08 1.03
N GLY A 296 -7.43 5.49 2.14
CA GLY A 296 -8.42 4.43 2.17
C GLY A 296 -9.77 4.86 1.58
N GLU A 297 -10.24 6.04 1.96
CA GLU A 297 -11.48 6.62 1.45
C GLU A 297 -11.42 6.85 -0.06
N GLN A 298 -10.36 7.49 -0.57
CA GLN A 298 -10.17 7.74 -2.00
C GLN A 298 -10.06 6.43 -2.80
N ALA A 299 -9.36 5.43 -2.29
CA ALA A 299 -9.27 4.13 -2.95
C ALA A 299 -10.64 3.44 -3.05
N ALA A 300 -11.45 3.50 -1.99
CA ALA A 300 -12.80 2.96 -2.00
C ALA A 300 -13.70 3.70 -2.99
N LEU A 301 -13.66 5.04 -3.00
CA LEU A 301 -14.44 5.87 -3.93
C LEU A 301 -14.06 5.57 -5.38
N LEU A 302 -12.76 5.51 -5.71
CA LEU A 302 -12.29 5.16 -7.05
C LEU A 302 -12.78 3.76 -7.48
N ALA A 303 -12.74 2.77 -6.57
CA ALA A 303 -13.24 1.43 -6.88
C ALA A 303 -14.74 1.42 -7.13
N LEU A 304 -15.52 2.21 -6.40
CA LEU A 304 -16.97 2.31 -6.57
C LEU A 304 -17.35 3.10 -7.83
N ASP A 305 -16.70 4.21 -8.09
CA ASP A 305 -17.00 5.09 -9.24
C ASP A 305 -16.60 4.43 -10.58
N ALA A 306 -15.60 3.53 -10.56
CA ALA A 306 -15.25 2.72 -11.72
C ALA A 306 -16.37 1.78 -12.19
N GLN A 307 -17.38 1.51 -11.33
CA GLN A 307 -18.56 0.73 -11.71
C GLN A 307 -19.43 1.42 -12.75
N ASP A 308 -19.51 2.74 -12.67
CA ASP A 308 -20.36 3.56 -13.51
C ASP A 308 -19.70 3.93 -14.86
N GLY A 309 -18.52 3.37 -15.13
CA GLY A 309 -17.73 3.65 -16.34
C GLY A 309 -17.08 5.05 -16.31
N ALA A 310 -17.13 5.74 -15.17
CA ALA A 310 -16.67 7.11 -15.03
C ALA A 310 -15.15 7.24 -14.82
N VAL A 311 -14.48 6.20 -14.35
CA VAL A 311 -13.05 6.25 -14.01
C VAL A 311 -12.21 5.49 -15.03
N ARG A 312 -11.54 6.22 -15.90
CA ARG A 312 -10.32 5.74 -16.56
C ARG A 312 -9.17 5.86 -15.57
N ALA A 313 -8.16 4.99 -15.68
CA ALA A 313 -6.98 4.90 -14.83
C ALA A 313 -6.59 6.24 -14.19
N ALA A 314 -6.84 6.39 -12.89
CA ALA A 314 -6.46 7.56 -12.12
C ALA A 314 -5.36 7.15 -11.14
N ARG A 315 -4.26 7.89 -11.13
CA ARG A 315 -3.24 7.83 -10.10
C ARG A 315 -3.41 9.05 -9.20
N VAL A 316 -3.61 8.82 -7.91
CA VAL A 316 -3.78 9.87 -6.91
C VAL A 316 -2.69 9.73 -5.86
N ASP A 317 -1.83 10.74 -5.72
CA ASP A 317 -0.84 10.82 -4.67
C ASP A 317 -1.25 11.93 -3.69
N LEU A 318 -1.57 11.57 -2.44
CA LEU A 318 -1.97 12.51 -1.40
C LEU A 318 -0.75 13.14 -0.73
N ALA A 319 -0.85 14.42 -0.37
CA ALA A 319 0.23 15.17 0.25
C ALA A 319 0.57 14.61 1.64
N THR A 320 1.86 14.62 1.97
CA THR A 320 2.38 14.35 3.32
C THR A 320 2.71 15.64 4.06
N SER A 321 2.79 15.60 5.38
CA SER A 321 3.19 16.74 6.21
C SER A 321 4.02 16.29 7.40
N LEU A 322 5.03 17.08 7.77
CA LEU A 322 5.82 16.83 8.97
C LEU A 322 5.03 17.24 10.23
N VAL A 323 5.03 16.40 11.23
CA VAL A 323 4.47 16.65 12.56
C VAL A 323 5.61 16.65 13.57
N VAL A 324 6.02 17.84 13.98
CA VAL A 324 7.11 18.02 14.96
C VAL A 324 6.58 17.75 16.37
N ARG A 325 7.30 16.91 17.12
CA ARG A 325 7.06 16.60 18.53
C ARG A 325 8.36 16.69 19.34
N GLU A 326 8.58 15.79 20.29
CA GLU A 326 9.65 15.91 21.28
C GLU A 326 10.87 15.01 21.01
N SER A 327 10.86 14.23 19.93
CA SER A 327 11.95 13.29 19.62
C SER A 327 13.11 13.88 18.83
N THR A 328 13.10 15.18 18.57
CA THR A 328 14.14 15.89 17.81
C THR A 328 14.56 17.18 18.50
N ALA A 329 15.87 17.47 18.51
CA ALA A 329 16.48 18.69 19.01
C ALA A 329 17.79 18.98 18.23
N PRO A 330 18.38 20.17 18.31
CA PRO A 330 19.72 20.42 17.80
C PRO A 330 20.74 19.40 18.32
N PRO A 331 21.74 18.99 17.52
CA PRO A 331 22.75 18.05 17.99
C PRO A 331 23.53 18.63 19.17
N SER A 332 23.77 17.81 20.19
CA SER A 332 24.67 18.18 21.29
C SER A 332 26.08 18.43 20.76
N ALA A 333 26.75 19.46 21.24
CA ALA A 333 28.17 19.64 20.97
C ALA A 333 28.93 18.40 21.51
N ARG A 334 29.52 17.62 20.60
CA ARG A 334 30.44 16.51 20.95
C ARG A 334 31.83 17.01 21.11
#